data_fa7e1f4338ea03b2921eb4247bba3a3e
#
_entry.id   fa7e1f4338ea03b2921eb4247bba3a3e
#
_cell.length_a   1.000
_cell.length_b   1.000
_cell.length_c   1.000
_cell.angle_alpha   90.00
_cell.angle_beta   90.00
_cell.angle_gamma   90.00
#
_symmetry.space_group_name_H-M   'P 1'
#
loop_
_entity.id
_entity.type
_entity.pdbx_description
1 polymer ?
#
loop_
_entity_poly.entity_id
_entity_poly.type
_entity_poly.pdbx_seq_one_letter_code
_entity_poly.pdbx_strand_id
1 'polypeptide(L)'
;MSRLIRISLLIATLAVGVVGYTKVMARVGSGTPPAAAPISQQADEIRVIKSTREMHLLRDGKTIRQYPISLGATPKGHKSQEGDERTPEGRYTIDWRNANSIAHLSLHISYPNAEDIARAKSAGVAPGGNIMIHGIANGWGLLGRLHLGWDWTNGCIAITNEEMREVWSLVPNGTPITIVDSI
;
A
#
# COMPACT_ATOMS: atom_id res chain seq x y z
N MET A 1 -29.33 -27.03 22.11
CA MET A 1 -28.61 -25.86 21.59
C MET A 1 -29.34 -25.33 20.37
N SER A 2 -29.81 -24.11 20.38
CA SER A 2 -30.60 -23.52 19.29
C SER A 2 -29.79 -23.42 17.99
N ARG A 3 -30.49 -23.41 16.84
CA ARG A 3 -29.86 -23.26 15.50
C ARG A 3 -29.01 -21.99 15.42
N LEU A 4 -29.48 -20.92 16.05
CA LEU A 4 -28.74 -19.63 16.13
C LEU A 4 -27.41 -19.75 16.88
N ILE A 5 -27.38 -20.46 18.03
CA ILE A 5 -26.14 -20.68 18.80
C ILE A 5 -25.13 -21.48 17.99
N ARG A 6 -25.56 -22.50 17.23
CA ARG A 6 -24.64 -23.26 16.36
C ARG A 6 -24.06 -22.41 15.24
N ILE A 7 -24.86 -21.56 14.60
CA ILE A 7 -24.40 -20.63 13.54
C ILE A 7 -23.39 -19.61 14.13
N SER A 8 -23.71 -19.02 15.28
CA SER A 8 -22.79 -18.06 15.93
C SER A 8 -21.46 -18.70 16.30
N LEU A 9 -21.47 -19.94 16.82
CA LEU A 9 -20.25 -20.69 17.12
C LEU A 9 -19.43 -20.99 15.86
N LEU A 10 -20.06 -21.38 14.77
CA LEU A 10 -19.37 -21.62 13.49
C LEU A 10 -18.72 -20.35 12.94
N ILE A 11 -19.43 -19.23 12.98
CA ILE A 11 -18.90 -17.94 12.54
C ILE A 11 -17.69 -17.52 13.41
N ALA A 12 -17.80 -17.64 14.74
CA ALA A 12 -16.71 -17.33 15.65
C ALA A 12 -15.47 -18.21 15.41
N THR A 13 -15.66 -19.51 15.21
CA THR A 13 -14.57 -20.45 14.92
C THR A 13 -13.89 -20.12 13.59
N LEU A 14 -14.67 -19.79 12.56
CA LEU A 14 -14.15 -19.37 11.26
C LEU A 14 -13.33 -18.08 11.38
N ALA A 15 -13.85 -17.09 12.10
CA ALA A 15 -13.14 -15.80 12.31
C ALA A 15 -11.81 -16.01 13.03
N VAL A 16 -11.77 -16.84 14.09
CA VAL A 16 -10.52 -17.19 14.79
C VAL A 16 -9.55 -17.90 13.85
N GLY A 17 -10.03 -18.83 13.02
CA GLY A 17 -9.24 -19.53 12.02
C GLY A 17 -8.61 -18.57 11.00
N VAL A 18 -9.38 -17.63 10.46
CA VAL A 18 -8.91 -16.62 9.51
C VAL A 18 -7.85 -15.70 10.15
N VAL A 19 -8.09 -15.23 11.38
CA VAL A 19 -7.12 -14.40 12.11
C VAL A 19 -5.83 -15.17 12.37
N GLY A 20 -5.94 -16.41 12.84
CA GLY A 20 -4.78 -17.29 13.08
C GLY A 20 -3.98 -17.54 11.81
N TYR A 21 -4.64 -17.89 10.70
CA TYR A 21 -4.02 -18.07 9.39
C TYR A 21 -3.27 -16.81 8.95
N THR A 22 -3.91 -15.66 8.99
CA THR A 22 -3.30 -14.38 8.57
C THR A 22 -2.05 -14.06 9.40
N LYS A 23 -2.10 -14.26 10.72
CA LYS A 23 -0.94 -14.03 11.61
C LYS A 23 0.22 -14.99 11.33
N VAL A 24 -0.06 -16.25 11.02
CA VAL A 24 0.98 -17.23 10.64
C VAL A 24 1.58 -16.84 9.30
N MET A 25 0.75 -16.60 8.30
CA MET A 25 1.20 -16.25 6.94
C MET A 25 1.98 -14.93 6.90
N ALA A 26 1.67 -13.95 7.76
CA ALA A 26 2.44 -12.72 7.90
C ALA A 26 3.94 -12.97 8.23
N ARG A 27 4.26 -14.13 8.82
CA ARG A 27 5.64 -14.52 9.19
C ARG A 27 6.34 -15.37 8.11
N VAL A 28 5.61 -15.87 7.13
CA VAL A 28 6.16 -16.78 6.12
C VAL A 28 6.99 -16.05 5.07
N GLY A 29 6.79 -14.74 4.91
CA GLY A 29 7.48 -13.96 3.88
C GLY A 29 6.98 -14.26 2.46
N SER A 30 7.44 -13.50 1.50
CA SER A 30 6.97 -13.54 0.10
C SER A 30 7.97 -14.15 -0.88
N GLY A 31 9.00 -14.80 -0.37
CA GLY A 31 10.07 -15.38 -1.17
C GLY A 31 11.12 -14.35 -1.61
N THR A 32 11.99 -14.75 -2.53
CA THR A 32 13.07 -13.89 -3.03
C THR A 32 12.52 -12.75 -3.89
N PRO A 33 12.85 -11.48 -3.55
CA PRO A 33 12.49 -10.36 -4.39
C PRO A 33 13.12 -10.46 -5.79
N PRO A 34 12.49 -9.93 -6.84
CA PRO A 34 13.10 -9.88 -8.16
C PRO A 34 14.34 -8.97 -8.15
N ALA A 35 15.28 -9.25 -9.05
CA ALA A 35 16.41 -8.36 -9.30
C ALA A 35 15.91 -7.00 -9.84
N ALA A 36 16.71 -5.94 -9.61
CA ALA A 36 16.45 -4.64 -10.20
C ALA A 36 16.54 -4.73 -11.74
N ALA A 37 15.63 -4.08 -12.42
CA ALA A 37 15.67 -3.91 -13.86
C ALA A 37 16.89 -3.06 -14.28
N PRO A 38 17.36 -3.19 -15.53
CA PRO A 38 18.38 -2.29 -16.05
C PRO A 38 18.00 -0.82 -15.87
N ILE A 39 18.98 0.05 -15.57
CA ILE A 39 18.74 1.49 -15.31
C ILE A 39 17.91 2.13 -16.44
N SER A 40 18.14 1.74 -17.68
CA SER A 40 17.39 2.23 -18.85
C SER A 40 15.89 1.89 -18.85
N GLN A 41 15.46 0.96 -17.99
CA GLN A 41 14.07 0.56 -17.85
C GLN A 41 13.43 1.00 -16.53
N GLN A 42 14.23 1.51 -15.58
CA GLN A 42 13.73 1.97 -14.29
C GLN A 42 12.93 3.26 -14.41
N ALA A 43 11.94 3.42 -13.56
CA ALA A 43 11.18 4.65 -13.42
C ALA A 43 12.03 5.73 -12.72
N ASP A 44 11.83 6.97 -13.15
CA ASP A 44 12.41 8.15 -12.53
C ASP A 44 11.39 9.01 -11.76
N GLU A 45 10.08 8.69 -11.90
CA GLU A 45 8.99 9.31 -11.15
C GLU A 45 7.84 8.30 -10.96
N ILE A 46 7.13 8.42 -9.82
CA ILE A 46 5.83 7.78 -9.59
C ILE A 46 4.78 8.87 -9.48
N ARG A 47 3.64 8.67 -10.13
CA ARG A 47 2.46 9.53 -9.99
C ARG A 47 1.26 8.71 -9.57
N VAL A 48 0.60 9.13 -8.49
CA VAL A 48 -0.63 8.51 -7.97
C VAL A 48 -1.77 9.49 -8.10
N ILE A 49 -2.85 9.06 -8.76
CA ILE A 49 -4.08 9.83 -8.95
C ILE A 49 -5.17 9.12 -8.14
N LYS A 50 -5.54 9.72 -7.00
CA LYS A 50 -6.44 9.08 -6.04
C LYS A 50 -7.87 8.94 -6.57
N SER A 51 -8.38 9.93 -7.29
CA SER A 51 -9.74 9.92 -7.83
C SER A 51 -9.98 8.80 -8.84
N THR A 52 -8.97 8.45 -9.65
CA THR A 52 -9.07 7.37 -10.64
C THR A 52 -8.57 6.03 -10.13
N ARG A 53 -7.96 5.98 -8.93
CA ARG A 53 -7.32 4.77 -8.38
C ARG A 53 -6.22 4.23 -9.30
N GLU A 54 -5.34 5.12 -9.73
CA GLU A 54 -4.25 4.79 -10.63
C GLU A 54 -2.89 5.19 -10.07
N MET A 55 -1.91 4.33 -10.30
CA MET A 55 -0.50 4.62 -10.09
C MET A 55 0.25 4.45 -11.40
N HIS A 56 0.98 5.49 -11.80
CA HIS A 56 1.78 5.53 -13.01
C HIS A 56 3.25 5.54 -12.64
N LEU A 57 4.06 4.68 -13.28
CA LEU A 57 5.50 4.80 -13.31
C LEU A 57 5.88 5.60 -14.55
N LEU A 58 6.69 6.63 -14.36
CA LEU A 58 7.14 7.48 -15.45
C LEU A 58 8.65 7.33 -15.64
N ARG A 59 9.10 7.58 -16.88
CA ARG A 59 10.47 7.77 -17.26
C ARG A 59 10.56 8.87 -18.33
N ASP A 60 11.42 9.84 -18.11
CA ASP A 60 11.58 11.00 -19.00
C ASP A 60 10.21 11.68 -19.29
N GLY A 61 9.36 11.79 -18.24
CA GLY A 61 8.01 12.37 -18.30
C GLY A 61 6.96 11.52 -19.03
N LYS A 62 7.30 10.32 -19.51
CA LYS A 62 6.36 9.40 -20.20
C LYS A 62 5.97 8.25 -19.30
N THR A 63 4.69 7.91 -19.24
CA THR A 63 4.21 6.74 -18.51
C THR A 63 4.73 5.46 -19.18
N ILE A 64 5.50 4.67 -18.43
CA ILE A 64 6.02 3.37 -18.86
C ILE A 64 5.18 2.21 -18.32
N ARG A 65 4.48 2.42 -17.19
CA ARG A 65 3.56 1.45 -16.57
C ARG A 65 2.42 2.17 -15.89
N GLN A 66 1.28 1.50 -15.82
CA GLN A 66 0.08 1.99 -15.12
C GLN A 66 -0.58 0.82 -14.39
N TYR A 67 -0.95 1.05 -13.13
CA TYR A 67 -1.55 0.04 -12.27
C TYR A 67 -2.82 0.58 -11.62
N PRO A 68 -3.90 -0.20 -11.57
CA PRO A 68 -5.01 0.07 -10.68
C PRO A 68 -4.59 -0.19 -9.23
N ILE A 69 -5.05 0.63 -8.31
CA ILE A 69 -4.64 0.60 -6.90
C ILE A 69 -5.85 0.62 -5.96
N SER A 70 -5.64 0.14 -4.73
CA SER A 70 -6.51 0.47 -3.58
C SER A 70 -5.78 1.42 -2.66
N LEU A 71 -6.54 2.30 -2.03
CA LEU A 71 -6.05 3.33 -1.12
C LEU A 71 -6.47 3.07 0.33
N GLY A 72 -6.23 4.03 1.20
CA GLY A 72 -6.79 4.05 2.55
C GLY A 72 -8.31 4.04 2.53
N ALA A 73 -8.96 3.42 3.54
CA ALA A 73 -10.41 3.24 3.58
C ALA A 73 -11.20 4.56 3.59
N THR A 74 -10.55 5.66 3.95
CA THR A 74 -11.09 7.03 3.84
C THR A 74 -10.30 7.81 2.79
N PRO A 75 -10.49 7.56 1.47
CA PRO A 75 -9.54 7.98 0.43
C PRO A 75 -9.52 9.48 0.13
N LYS A 76 -10.57 10.23 0.49
CA LYS A 76 -10.70 11.65 0.15
C LYS A 76 -9.87 12.56 1.07
N GLY A 77 -9.13 13.48 0.46
CA GLY A 77 -8.32 14.46 1.16
C GLY A 77 -6.96 13.92 1.62
N HIS A 78 -6.14 14.84 2.06
CA HIS A 78 -4.79 14.55 2.56
C HIS A 78 -4.81 13.86 3.93
N LYS A 79 -3.85 12.94 4.16
CA LYS A 79 -3.61 12.37 5.49
C LYS A 79 -3.14 13.44 6.46
N SER A 80 -3.82 13.56 7.61
CA SER A 80 -3.57 14.62 8.59
C SER A 80 -3.21 14.11 9.98
N GLN A 81 -3.59 12.88 10.32
CA GLN A 81 -3.32 12.28 11.62
C GLN A 81 -3.24 10.76 11.56
N GLU A 82 -2.65 10.17 12.58
CA GLU A 82 -2.64 8.72 12.75
C GLU A 82 -4.06 8.16 12.87
N GLY A 83 -4.33 7.04 12.20
CA GLY A 83 -5.62 6.37 12.25
C GLY A 83 -6.73 7.00 11.40
N ASP A 84 -6.47 8.06 10.62
CA ASP A 84 -7.47 8.69 9.74
C ASP A 84 -7.76 7.88 8.45
N GLU A 85 -7.05 6.79 8.25
CA GLU A 85 -7.19 5.89 7.10
C GLU A 85 -7.06 6.58 5.73
N ARG A 86 -6.39 7.74 5.68
CA ARG A 86 -6.17 8.51 4.45
C ARG A 86 -4.81 8.23 3.87
N THR A 87 -4.75 8.18 2.54
CA THR A 87 -3.49 8.21 1.79
C THR A 87 -3.04 9.66 1.65
N PRO A 88 -1.76 10.00 1.99
CA PRO A 88 -1.29 11.38 1.92
C PRO A 88 -1.31 11.91 0.48
N GLU A 89 -1.45 13.22 0.36
CA GLU A 89 -1.28 13.98 -0.88
C GLU A 89 -0.04 14.86 -0.75
N GLY A 90 0.71 15.02 -1.84
CA GLY A 90 1.93 15.79 -1.82
C GLY A 90 3.07 15.13 -2.59
N ARG A 91 4.29 15.63 -2.36
CA ARG A 91 5.52 15.10 -2.95
C ARG A 91 6.36 14.43 -1.88
N TYR A 92 6.74 13.19 -2.16
CA TYR A 92 7.54 12.34 -1.30
C TYR A 92 8.61 11.61 -2.12
N THR A 93 9.31 10.69 -1.47
CA THR A 93 10.35 9.85 -2.09
C THR A 93 10.18 8.43 -1.62
N ILE A 94 10.48 7.46 -2.45
CA ILE A 94 10.67 6.07 -2.04
C ILE A 94 12.03 5.99 -1.35
N ASP A 95 12.05 5.88 -0.03
CA ASP A 95 13.29 6.00 0.76
C ASP A 95 13.87 4.66 1.21
N TRP A 96 13.05 3.64 1.42
CA TRP A 96 13.52 2.29 1.72
C TRP A 96 12.54 1.19 1.26
N ARG A 97 13.01 -0.06 1.28
CA ARG A 97 12.32 -1.24 0.78
C ARG A 97 12.25 -2.32 1.83
N ASN A 98 11.14 -3.06 1.89
CA ASN A 98 10.96 -4.19 2.79
C ASN A 98 10.68 -5.48 2.02
N ALA A 99 11.69 -6.34 1.92
CA ALA A 99 11.56 -7.66 1.32
C ALA A 99 10.82 -8.66 2.24
N ASN A 100 10.76 -8.37 3.54
CA ASN A 100 10.09 -9.20 4.54
C ASN A 100 8.75 -8.57 4.99
N SER A 101 8.07 -7.91 4.07
CA SER A 101 6.77 -7.30 4.35
C SER A 101 5.72 -8.35 4.68
N ILE A 102 4.81 -8.02 5.62
CA ILE A 102 3.61 -8.82 5.91
C ILE A 102 2.61 -8.82 4.75
N ALA A 103 2.81 -7.93 3.78
CA ALA A 103 2.00 -7.73 2.58
C ALA A 103 2.87 -7.87 1.32
N HIS A 104 3.45 -9.05 1.13
CA HIS A 104 4.31 -9.45 0.02
C HIS A 104 5.63 -8.69 0.01
N LEU A 105 5.79 -7.67 -0.79
CA LEU A 105 6.91 -6.73 -0.83
C LEU A 105 6.36 -5.33 -0.56
N SER A 106 7.18 -4.41 -0.05
CA SER A 106 6.74 -3.03 0.10
C SER A 106 7.85 -2.01 -0.13
N LEU A 107 7.46 -0.85 -0.67
CA LEU A 107 8.27 0.35 -0.85
C LEU A 107 7.73 1.42 0.08
N HIS A 108 8.57 1.99 0.92
CA HIS A 108 8.17 3.03 1.86
C HIS A 108 8.14 4.40 1.18
N ILE A 109 7.10 5.16 1.47
CA ILE A 109 6.92 6.55 1.06
C ILE A 109 7.35 7.45 2.22
N SER A 110 8.21 8.43 1.98
CA SER A 110 8.80 9.30 3.00
C SER A 110 7.80 10.27 3.66
N TYR A 111 6.58 9.77 3.94
CA TYR A 111 5.58 10.45 4.75
C TYR A 111 5.81 10.10 6.24
N PRO A 112 5.69 11.05 7.18
CA PRO A 112 5.39 12.48 6.98
C PRO A 112 6.65 13.30 6.61
N ASN A 113 6.50 14.26 5.72
CA ASN A 113 7.51 15.26 5.45
C ASN A 113 7.46 16.42 6.49
N ALA A 114 8.34 17.42 6.36
CA ALA A 114 8.40 18.53 7.32
C ALA A 114 7.09 19.33 7.42
N GLU A 115 6.37 19.50 6.31
CA GLU A 115 5.10 20.22 6.28
C GLU A 115 3.99 19.41 6.96
N ASP A 116 3.98 18.09 6.76
CA ASP A 116 3.03 17.17 7.40
C ASP A 116 3.20 17.19 8.92
N ILE A 117 4.47 17.15 9.38
CA ILE A 117 4.81 17.21 10.80
C ILE A 117 4.36 18.57 11.39
N ALA A 118 4.62 19.67 10.68
CA ALA A 118 4.23 21.00 11.15
C ALA A 118 2.71 21.13 11.25
N ARG A 119 1.95 20.66 10.26
CA ARG A 119 0.48 20.65 10.28
C ARG A 119 -0.08 19.81 11.44
N ALA A 120 0.42 18.60 11.62
CA ALA A 120 -0.02 17.71 12.69
C ALA A 120 0.28 18.31 14.07
N LYS A 121 1.47 18.88 14.25
CA LYS A 121 1.85 19.59 15.49
C LYS A 121 0.92 20.76 15.78
N SER A 122 0.58 21.57 14.78
CA SER A 122 -0.34 22.72 14.94
C SER A 122 -1.75 22.26 15.31
N ALA A 123 -2.16 21.08 14.87
CA ALA A 123 -3.45 20.46 15.20
C ALA A 123 -3.41 19.67 16.53
N GLY A 124 -2.26 19.54 17.18
CA GLY A 124 -2.11 18.78 18.43
C GLY A 124 -2.26 17.26 18.27
N VAL A 125 -1.96 16.70 17.08
CA VAL A 125 -2.12 15.28 16.78
C VAL A 125 -0.80 14.67 16.28
N ALA A 126 -0.70 13.33 16.35
CA ALA A 126 0.40 12.60 15.70
C ALA A 126 0.09 12.46 14.19
N PRO A 127 1.04 12.71 13.28
CA PRO A 127 0.80 12.57 11.84
C PRO A 127 0.63 11.11 11.41
N GLY A 128 1.14 10.15 12.21
CA GLY A 128 1.32 8.76 11.81
C GLY A 128 2.50 8.60 10.87
N GLY A 129 2.54 7.49 10.13
CA GLY A 129 3.65 7.15 9.23
C GLY A 129 3.49 5.77 8.63
N ASN A 130 4.62 5.18 8.19
CA ASN A 130 4.66 3.84 7.59
C ASN A 130 3.71 3.68 6.38
N ILE A 131 3.62 4.71 5.57
CA ILE A 131 2.86 4.65 4.31
C ILE A 131 3.69 3.91 3.27
N MET A 132 3.11 2.86 2.71
CA MET A 132 3.78 1.95 1.78
C MET A 132 3.02 1.82 0.47
N ILE A 133 3.74 1.52 -0.62
CA ILE A 133 3.21 0.78 -1.75
C ILE A 133 3.47 -0.69 -1.45
N HIS A 134 2.45 -1.57 -1.47
CA HIS A 134 2.60 -2.96 -1.09
C HIS A 134 1.66 -3.91 -1.86
N GLY A 135 1.97 -5.18 -1.83
CA GLY A 135 1.10 -6.23 -2.35
C GLY A 135 -0.05 -6.59 -1.39
N ILE A 136 -0.65 -7.75 -1.59
CA ILE A 136 -1.69 -8.31 -0.73
C ILE A 136 -1.02 -8.95 0.50
N ALA A 137 -1.72 -8.98 1.63
CA ALA A 137 -1.26 -9.67 2.84
C ALA A 137 -0.83 -11.11 2.52
N ASN A 138 0.28 -11.56 3.12
CA ASN A 138 0.83 -12.90 2.90
C ASN A 138 -0.23 -13.97 3.18
N GLY A 139 -0.29 -14.99 2.31
CA GLY A 139 -1.31 -16.03 2.32
C GLY A 139 -2.61 -15.68 1.57
N TRP A 140 -2.84 -14.42 1.22
CA TRP A 140 -4.05 -13.97 0.53
C TRP A 140 -3.83 -13.62 -0.94
N GLY A 141 -2.67 -13.92 -1.49
CA GLY A 141 -2.31 -13.60 -2.88
C GLY A 141 -3.27 -14.14 -3.94
N LEU A 142 -4.00 -15.24 -3.64
CA LEU A 142 -5.03 -15.80 -4.52
C LEU A 142 -6.22 -14.85 -4.77
N LEU A 143 -6.41 -13.83 -3.95
CA LEU A 143 -7.43 -12.80 -4.21
C LEU A 143 -7.13 -12.02 -5.49
N GLY A 144 -5.85 -11.98 -5.94
CA GLY A 144 -5.46 -11.32 -7.18
C GLY A 144 -6.02 -9.91 -7.26
N ARG A 145 -6.71 -9.59 -8.35
CA ARG A 145 -7.29 -8.25 -8.56
C ARG A 145 -8.59 -7.97 -7.78
N LEU A 146 -9.17 -8.97 -7.12
CA LEU A 146 -10.44 -8.77 -6.39
C LEU A 146 -10.31 -7.73 -5.28
N HIS A 147 -9.16 -7.65 -4.60
CA HIS A 147 -8.94 -6.68 -3.53
C HIS A 147 -8.90 -5.22 -4.02
N LEU A 148 -8.76 -4.98 -5.33
CA LEU A 148 -8.78 -3.64 -5.93
C LEU A 148 -10.20 -3.07 -6.09
N GLY A 149 -11.24 -3.86 -5.79
CA GLY A 149 -12.64 -3.45 -5.89
C GLY A 149 -13.09 -2.47 -4.81
N TRP A 150 -12.26 -2.22 -3.77
CA TRP A 150 -12.56 -1.28 -2.69
C TRP A 150 -11.27 -0.74 -2.04
N ASP A 151 -11.35 0.41 -1.37
CA ASP A 151 -10.27 0.97 -0.56
C ASP A 151 -10.31 0.33 0.84
N TRP A 152 -9.20 -0.23 1.31
CA TRP A 152 -9.18 -1.08 2.51
C TRP A 152 -7.96 -0.91 3.41
N THR A 153 -6.99 -0.09 2.99
CA THR A 153 -5.76 0.07 3.75
C THR A 153 -5.90 1.15 4.85
N ASN A 154 -4.91 1.22 5.73
CA ASN A 154 -4.81 2.30 6.72
C ASN A 154 -4.05 3.53 6.18
N GLY A 155 -4.13 3.77 4.85
CA GLY A 155 -3.47 4.88 4.17
C GLY A 155 -2.38 4.46 3.18
N CYS A 156 -2.00 3.19 3.13
CA CYS A 156 -1.07 2.65 2.14
C CYS A 156 -1.70 2.57 0.74
N ILE A 157 -0.88 2.30 -0.25
CA ILE A 157 -1.27 2.05 -1.64
C ILE A 157 -1.08 0.56 -1.91
N ALA A 158 -2.16 -0.17 -2.19
CA ALA A 158 -2.11 -1.59 -2.46
C ALA A 158 -2.28 -1.89 -3.95
N ILE A 159 -1.48 -2.84 -4.44
CA ILE A 159 -1.51 -3.41 -5.79
C ILE A 159 -1.46 -4.94 -5.70
N THR A 160 -1.61 -5.65 -6.80
CA THR A 160 -1.46 -7.12 -6.78
C THR A 160 -0.01 -7.53 -6.48
N ASN A 161 0.17 -8.76 -6.02
CA ASN A 161 1.53 -9.27 -5.75
C ASN A 161 2.41 -9.32 -7.01
N GLU A 162 1.83 -9.62 -8.16
CA GLU A 162 2.53 -9.64 -9.44
C GLU A 162 2.98 -8.23 -9.83
N GLU A 163 2.07 -7.26 -9.78
CA GLU A 163 2.38 -5.86 -10.04
C GLU A 163 3.42 -5.31 -9.03
N MET A 164 3.33 -5.71 -7.75
CA MET A 164 4.31 -5.30 -6.75
C MET A 164 5.72 -5.82 -7.04
N ARG A 165 5.85 -7.02 -7.59
CA ARG A 165 7.15 -7.56 -8.04
C ARG A 165 7.71 -6.77 -9.22
N GLU A 166 6.87 -6.36 -10.17
CA GLU A 166 7.28 -5.50 -11.28
C GLU A 166 7.71 -4.11 -10.77
N VAL A 167 6.88 -3.47 -9.93
CA VAL A 167 7.19 -2.18 -9.30
C VAL A 167 8.51 -2.27 -8.51
N TRP A 168 8.72 -3.35 -7.76
CA TRP A 168 9.96 -3.58 -7.04
C TRP A 168 11.19 -3.57 -7.96
N SER A 169 11.11 -4.16 -9.14
CA SER A 169 12.23 -4.22 -10.08
C SER A 169 12.49 -2.88 -10.77
N LEU A 170 11.43 -2.11 -11.03
CA LEU A 170 11.48 -0.87 -11.81
C LEU A 170 11.72 0.40 -11.00
N VAL A 171 11.44 0.38 -9.68
CA VAL A 171 11.48 1.58 -8.83
C VAL A 171 12.65 1.49 -7.86
N PRO A 172 13.77 2.20 -8.07
CA PRO A 172 14.88 2.28 -7.11
C PRO A 172 14.53 3.16 -5.90
N ASN A 173 15.32 3.01 -4.81
CA ASN A 173 15.30 4.00 -3.72
C ASN A 173 15.72 5.36 -4.27
N GLY A 174 15.13 6.43 -3.74
CA GLY A 174 15.34 7.79 -4.21
C GLY A 174 14.34 8.23 -5.28
N THR A 175 13.51 7.33 -5.82
CA THR A 175 12.50 7.69 -6.81
C THR A 175 11.46 8.65 -6.20
N PRO A 176 11.26 9.84 -6.77
CA PRO A 176 10.22 10.76 -6.33
C PRO A 176 8.83 10.19 -6.62
N ILE A 177 7.91 10.47 -5.71
CA ILE A 177 6.49 10.12 -5.84
C ILE A 177 5.63 11.34 -5.58
N THR A 178 4.72 11.63 -6.52
CA THR A 178 3.71 12.68 -6.41
C THR A 178 2.33 12.03 -6.26
N ILE A 179 1.62 12.37 -5.20
CA ILE A 179 0.27 11.85 -4.90
C ILE A 179 -0.70 13.02 -4.95
N VAL A 180 -1.70 12.95 -5.83
CA VAL A 180 -2.72 14.00 -6.03
C VAL A 180 -4.11 13.40 -6.02
N ASP A 181 -5.12 14.21 -5.70
CA ASP A 181 -6.52 13.76 -5.82
C ASP A 181 -6.90 13.60 -7.29
N SER A 182 -6.66 14.63 -8.09
CA SER A 182 -6.97 14.66 -9.54
C SER A 182 -5.92 15.46 -10.30
N ILE A 183 -5.84 15.25 -11.62
CA ILE A 183 -4.99 16.02 -12.55
C ILE A 183 -5.83 17.13 -13.18
#